data_c367a8b661ae3d5895b97c36808d4ac8
#
_entry.id   c367a8b661ae3d5895b97c36808d4ac8
#
_cell.length_a   1.000
_cell.length_b   1.000
_cell.length_c   1.000
_cell.angle_alpha   90.00
_cell.angle_beta   90.00
_cell.angle_gamma   90.00
#
_symmetry.space_group_name_H-M   'P 1'
#
loop_
_entity.id
_entity.type
_entity.pdbx_description
1 polymer ?
#
loop_
_entity_poly.entity_id
_entity_poly.type
_entity_poly.pdbx_seq_one_letter_code
_entity_poly.pdbx_strand_id
1 'polypeptide(L)'
;MSYKYGRPGVQPTATALSAITQILSVAAFNLRSIPARAGAAISAAVGIAGVVAVLTGVLAIASGFKKAMTVSGSPDAAIVLRTGADSEMTSGLNRDEARLIAEAPGIVRTPEGPAASAELFVIIDLPKRSTGTSANVPLRGVGPTAFTVRGNLEMVQGRRFELGKNEVIVGAGAARAFAGLETGSRIKIGQNTWDIVGIFTAGGGIAESEIWTDAAVLQPAYNRPAGFQSVYVRLESEADFTAFKDALTSNPQLKIKTAKLSEHYAEQSSLTSSFITGIGIFIAVMMAFGALFGALNTMYSAVSARTREIATLRALGFGAAPVIGSVLMESLVLALLGGAFGAAIAWLAFDGYQAATMNFQTFSQVTFAFAVTPALLIQAILIAAGLGLIGGLFPAIRAARMPIASALRDT
;
A
#
# COMPACT_ATOMS: atom_id res chain seq x y z
N MET A 1 -41.04 61.55 -45.57
CA MET A 1 -40.99 60.09 -45.38
C MET A 1 -39.77 59.75 -44.54
N SER A 2 -40.00 59.48 -43.24
CA SER A 2 -38.95 59.22 -42.25
C SER A 2 -38.96 57.74 -41.97
N TYR A 3 -37.87 57.04 -42.33
CA TYR A 3 -37.63 55.64 -42.00
C TYR A 3 -37.04 55.55 -40.59
N LYS A 4 -37.81 55.02 -39.64
CA LYS A 4 -37.32 54.63 -38.30
C LYS A 4 -36.54 53.33 -38.41
N TYR A 5 -35.22 53.38 -38.15
CA TYR A 5 -34.40 52.21 -37.90
C TYR A 5 -34.84 51.58 -36.57
N GLY A 6 -35.30 50.34 -36.64
CA GLY A 6 -35.58 49.50 -35.45
C GLY A 6 -34.29 49.17 -34.70
N ARG A 7 -34.34 49.31 -33.40
CA ARG A 7 -33.25 48.90 -32.48
C ARG A 7 -33.02 47.39 -32.61
N PRO A 8 -31.75 46.91 -32.64
CA PRO A 8 -31.48 45.48 -32.59
C PRO A 8 -31.97 44.93 -31.25
N GLY A 9 -32.82 43.88 -31.31
CA GLY A 9 -33.36 43.21 -30.15
C GLY A 9 -32.25 42.65 -29.26
N VAL A 10 -32.40 42.93 -27.99
CA VAL A 10 -31.59 42.36 -26.91
C VAL A 10 -31.76 40.84 -26.97
N GLN A 11 -30.70 40.10 -27.31
CA GLN A 11 -30.67 38.65 -27.20
C GLN A 11 -30.88 38.26 -25.72
N PRO A 12 -31.79 37.30 -25.41
CA PRO A 12 -31.98 36.86 -24.06
C PRO A 12 -30.66 36.23 -23.56
N THR A 13 -30.13 36.78 -22.49
CA THR A 13 -29.01 36.15 -21.76
C THR A 13 -29.45 34.75 -21.35
N ALA A 14 -28.84 33.71 -21.97
CA ALA A 14 -29.05 32.33 -21.58
C ALA A 14 -28.74 32.20 -20.11
N THR A 15 -29.73 31.90 -19.29
CA THR A 15 -29.54 31.66 -17.88
C THR A 15 -28.59 30.45 -17.70
N ALA A 16 -27.77 30.41 -16.63
CA ALA A 16 -26.83 29.31 -16.38
C ALA A 16 -27.52 27.92 -16.42
N LEU A 17 -28.78 27.84 -16.00
CA LEU A 17 -29.67 26.67 -16.13
C LEU A 17 -29.87 26.23 -17.58
N SER A 18 -30.05 27.17 -18.54
CA SER A 18 -30.20 26.80 -19.96
C SER A 18 -28.90 26.27 -20.56
N ALA A 19 -27.73 26.77 -20.12
CA ALA A 19 -26.44 26.28 -20.57
C ALA A 19 -26.15 24.84 -20.06
N ILE A 20 -26.45 24.53 -18.81
CA ILE A 20 -26.32 23.17 -18.24
C ILE A 20 -27.24 22.20 -19.00
N THR A 21 -28.49 22.55 -19.22
CA THR A 21 -29.44 21.69 -19.97
C THR A 21 -28.96 21.42 -21.39
N GLN A 22 -28.40 22.44 -22.07
CA GLN A 22 -27.80 22.28 -23.40
C GLN A 22 -26.57 21.34 -23.37
N ILE A 23 -25.68 21.50 -22.39
CA ILE A 23 -24.50 20.61 -22.21
C ILE A 23 -24.96 19.17 -22.03
N LEU A 24 -25.90 18.92 -21.13
CA LEU A 24 -26.42 17.58 -20.85
C LEU A 24 -27.11 16.95 -22.06
N SER A 25 -27.90 17.71 -22.80
CA SER A 25 -28.60 17.21 -24.00
C SER A 25 -27.61 16.83 -25.12
N VAL A 26 -26.62 17.67 -25.39
CA VAL A 26 -25.58 17.39 -26.39
C VAL A 26 -24.67 16.23 -25.91
N ALA A 27 -24.34 16.18 -24.63
CA ALA A 27 -23.55 15.06 -24.04
C ALA A 27 -24.30 13.73 -24.15
N ALA A 28 -25.61 13.70 -23.83
CA ALA A 28 -26.42 12.48 -23.95
C ALA A 28 -26.50 11.97 -25.40
N PHE A 29 -26.61 12.87 -26.35
CA PHE A 29 -26.57 12.53 -27.78
C PHE A 29 -25.21 11.95 -28.16
N ASN A 30 -24.11 12.57 -27.71
CA ASN A 30 -22.74 12.13 -27.96
C ASN A 30 -22.45 10.76 -27.34
N LEU A 31 -22.90 10.51 -26.13
CA LEU A 31 -22.70 9.22 -25.44
C LEU A 31 -23.40 8.07 -26.17
N ARG A 32 -24.61 8.33 -26.75
CA ARG A 32 -25.33 7.32 -27.56
C ARG A 32 -24.60 6.93 -28.84
N SER A 33 -23.69 7.74 -29.33
CA SER A 33 -22.91 7.46 -30.55
C SER A 33 -21.56 6.75 -30.25
N ILE A 34 -21.17 6.53 -28.99
CA ILE A 34 -19.94 5.79 -28.60
C ILE A 34 -19.91 4.41 -29.24
N PRO A 35 -20.96 3.57 -29.26
CA PRO A 35 -20.92 2.25 -29.87
C PRO A 35 -20.53 2.26 -31.37
N ALA A 36 -20.87 3.30 -32.10
CA ALA A 36 -20.48 3.44 -33.52
C ALA A 36 -18.94 3.63 -33.69
N ARG A 37 -18.23 3.96 -32.61
CA ARG A 37 -16.78 4.21 -32.56
C ARG A 37 -16.11 3.38 -31.46
N ALA A 38 -16.62 2.18 -31.21
CA ALA A 38 -16.21 1.34 -30.09
C ALA A 38 -14.70 1.08 -30.06
N GLY A 39 -14.05 0.87 -31.21
CA GLY A 39 -12.60 0.61 -31.26
C GLY A 39 -11.76 1.73 -30.65
N ALA A 40 -12.05 2.99 -31.01
CA ALA A 40 -11.32 4.14 -30.48
C ALA A 40 -11.64 4.37 -28.97
N ALA A 41 -12.90 4.25 -28.58
CA ALA A 41 -13.33 4.39 -27.19
C ALA A 41 -12.71 3.30 -26.28
N ILE A 42 -12.68 2.05 -26.75
CA ILE A 42 -12.05 0.94 -26.04
C ILE A 42 -10.56 1.18 -25.88
N SER A 43 -9.85 1.61 -26.94
CA SER A 43 -8.41 1.88 -26.86
C SER A 43 -8.08 2.95 -25.79
N ALA A 44 -8.85 4.03 -25.72
CA ALA A 44 -8.67 5.06 -24.70
C ALA A 44 -8.97 4.52 -23.29
N ALA A 45 -10.09 3.79 -23.13
CA ALA A 45 -10.47 3.20 -21.84
C ALA A 45 -9.45 2.17 -21.36
N VAL A 46 -8.92 1.31 -22.25
CA VAL A 46 -7.87 0.32 -21.92
C VAL A 46 -6.57 1.00 -21.53
N GLY A 47 -6.16 2.07 -22.21
CA GLY A 47 -4.99 2.85 -21.81
C GLY A 47 -5.10 3.39 -20.38
N ILE A 48 -6.24 4.00 -20.06
CA ILE A 48 -6.50 4.51 -18.70
C ILE A 48 -6.59 3.36 -17.67
N ALA A 49 -7.28 2.27 -18.05
CA ALA A 49 -7.38 1.08 -17.18
C ALA A 49 -6.00 0.51 -16.83
N GLY A 50 -5.08 0.44 -17.79
CA GLY A 50 -3.71 0.00 -17.56
C GLY A 50 -2.96 0.88 -16.54
N VAL A 51 -3.04 2.21 -16.69
CA VAL A 51 -2.44 3.15 -15.74
C VAL A 51 -3.01 2.94 -14.34
N VAL A 52 -4.34 2.87 -14.23
CA VAL A 52 -5.05 2.69 -12.95
C VAL A 52 -4.68 1.35 -12.31
N ALA A 53 -4.66 0.27 -13.09
CA ALA A 53 -4.33 -1.06 -12.57
C ALA A 53 -2.89 -1.12 -12.03
N VAL A 54 -1.91 -0.60 -12.77
CA VAL A 54 -0.51 -0.59 -12.34
C VAL A 54 -0.31 0.31 -11.13
N LEU A 55 -0.85 1.52 -11.14
CA LEU A 55 -0.73 2.44 -10.01
C LEU A 55 -1.34 1.83 -8.74
N THR A 56 -2.56 1.30 -8.85
CA THR A 56 -3.25 0.65 -7.71
C THR A 56 -2.44 -0.55 -7.21
N GLY A 57 -1.91 -1.39 -8.11
CA GLY A 57 -1.08 -2.54 -7.76
C GLY A 57 0.16 -2.14 -6.97
N VAL A 58 0.91 -1.14 -7.44
CA VAL A 58 2.12 -0.66 -6.72
C VAL A 58 1.77 -0.04 -5.37
N LEU A 59 0.72 0.78 -5.30
CA LEU A 59 0.27 1.35 -4.03
C LEU A 59 -0.28 0.30 -3.07
N ALA A 60 -0.88 -0.79 -3.58
CA ALA A 60 -1.31 -1.94 -2.78
C ALA A 60 -0.13 -2.68 -2.15
N ILE A 61 1.02 -2.77 -2.84
CA ILE A 61 2.27 -3.31 -2.26
C ILE A 61 2.70 -2.46 -1.05
N ALA A 62 2.83 -1.14 -1.23
CA ALA A 62 3.25 -0.24 -0.17
C ALA A 62 2.26 -0.26 1.03
N SER A 63 0.95 -0.30 0.74
CA SER A 63 -0.09 -0.36 1.77
C SER A 63 -0.09 -1.69 2.51
N GLY A 64 0.10 -2.80 1.81
CA GLY A 64 0.20 -4.14 2.40
C GLY A 64 1.42 -4.26 3.32
N PHE A 65 2.58 -3.80 2.86
CA PHE A 65 3.79 -3.77 3.67
C PHE A 65 3.62 -2.91 4.93
N LYS A 66 3.09 -1.69 4.78
CA LYS A 66 2.79 -0.82 5.92
C LYS A 66 1.81 -1.47 6.89
N LYS A 67 0.75 -2.12 6.39
CA LYS A 67 -0.24 -2.82 7.20
C LYS A 67 0.41 -3.96 8.00
N ALA A 68 1.27 -4.79 7.38
CA ALA A 68 1.97 -5.87 8.06
C ALA A 68 2.86 -5.36 9.21
N MET A 69 3.51 -4.22 9.02
CA MET A 69 4.29 -3.56 10.07
C MET A 69 3.41 -3.02 11.19
N THR A 70 2.34 -2.28 10.88
CA THR A 70 1.49 -1.62 11.89
C THR A 70 0.63 -2.60 12.69
N VAL A 71 0.16 -3.70 12.10
CA VAL A 71 -0.60 -4.75 12.81
C VAL A 71 0.25 -5.41 13.91
N SER A 72 1.57 -5.43 13.74
CA SER A 72 2.51 -5.98 14.74
C SER A 72 2.72 -5.05 15.94
N GLY A 73 2.30 -3.80 15.85
CA GLY A 73 2.48 -2.77 16.88
C GLY A 73 1.21 -2.53 17.67
N SER A 74 1.00 -3.26 18.79
CA SER A 74 -0.04 -2.89 19.75
C SER A 74 0.26 -1.52 20.36
N PRO A 75 -0.74 -0.65 20.59
CA PRO A 75 -0.53 0.68 21.18
C PRO A 75 -0.02 0.63 22.63
N ASP A 76 -0.29 -0.45 23.34
CA ASP A 76 0.15 -0.74 24.70
C ASP A 76 1.48 -1.51 24.76
N ALA A 77 2.13 -1.77 23.61
CA ALA A 77 3.41 -2.44 23.55
C ALA A 77 4.56 -1.45 23.28
N ALA A 78 5.69 -1.70 23.91
CA ALA A 78 6.92 -0.94 23.68
C ALA A 78 8.11 -1.88 23.40
N ILE A 79 9.10 -1.33 22.69
CA ILE A 79 10.39 -1.96 22.45
C ILE A 79 11.50 -1.13 23.09
N VAL A 80 12.44 -1.82 23.70
CA VAL A 80 13.63 -1.20 24.27
C VAL A 80 14.86 -1.74 23.53
N LEU A 81 15.64 -0.83 23.01
CA LEU A 81 16.88 -1.08 22.28
C LEU A 81 18.03 -0.33 22.95
N ARG A 82 19.26 -0.66 22.60
CA ARG A 82 20.44 0.12 23.01
C ARG A 82 20.41 1.52 22.37
N THR A 83 20.86 2.53 23.10
CA THR A 83 21.03 3.90 22.56
C THR A 83 21.92 3.88 21.32
N GLY A 84 21.45 4.58 20.26
CA GLY A 84 22.14 4.64 18.96
C GLY A 84 21.84 3.46 18.04
N ALA A 85 21.06 2.48 18.46
CA ALA A 85 20.60 1.42 17.58
C ALA A 85 19.35 1.86 16.79
N ASP A 86 19.41 1.68 15.47
CA ASP A 86 18.28 1.97 14.55
C ASP A 86 17.44 0.71 14.31
N SER A 87 17.97 -0.47 14.60
CA SER A 87 17.30 -1.75 14.44
C SER A 87 17.75 -2.75 15.52
N GLU A 88 17.01 -3.84 15.67
CA GLU A 88 17.38 -4.92 16.58
C GLU A 88 18.76 -5.52 16.24
N MET A 89 19.15 -5.57 14.95
CA MET A 89 20.44 -6.12 14.53
C MET A 89 21.64 -5.34 15.07
N THR A 90 21.49 -4.03 15.25
CA THR A 90 22.55 -3.13 15.73
C THR A 90 22.49 -2.91 17.23
N SER A 91 21.46 -3.44 17.90
CA SER A 91 21.23 -3.34 19.34
C SER A 91 21.87 -4.51 20.08
N GLY A 92 22.31 -4.25 21.31
CA GLY A 92 22.84 -5.27 22.22
C GLY A 92 22.59 -4.86 23.67
N LEU A 93 21.85 -5.70 24.39
CA LEU A 93 21.51 -5.57 25.80
C LEU A 93 22.04 -6.79 26.56
N ASN A 94 22.55 -6.57 27.72
CA ASN A 94 22.97 -7.67 28.59
C ASN A 94 21.80 -8.15 29.49
N ARG A 95 22.05 -9.24 30.24
CA ARG A 95 21.04 -9.86 31.10
C ARG A 95 20.57 -8.95 32.24
N ASP A 96 21.47 -8.15 32.80
CA ASP A 96 21.14 -7.26 33.92
C ASP A 96 20.30 -6.08 33.41
N GLU A 97 20.66 -5.52 32.27
CA GLU A 97 19.84 -4.49 31.60
C GLU A 97 18.43 -5.01 31.28
N ALA A 98 18.33 -6.22 30.71
CA ALA A 98 17.04 -6.83 30.39
C ALA A 98 16.17 -7.05 31.64
N ARG A 99 16.80 -7.45 32.79
CA ARG A 99 16.10 -7.58 34.05
C ARG A 99 15.61 -6.25 34.60
N LEU A 100 16.46 -5.22 34.60
CA LEU A 100 16.07 -3.88 35.03
C LEU A 100 14.91 -3.31 34.19
N ILE A 101 14.92 -3.57 32.87
CA ILE A 101 13.83 -3.18 31.99
C ILE A 101 12.53 -3.92 32.35
N ALA A 102 12.59 -5.21 32.64
CA ALA A 102 11.42 -6.01 32.99
C ALA A 102 10.79 -5.62 34.35
N GLU A 103 11.58 -5.01 35.25
CA GLU A 103 11.12 -4.55 36.55
C GLU A 103 10.55 -3.12 36.52
N ALA A 104 10.61 -2.42 35.37
CA ALA A 104 10.13 -1.03 35.23
C ALA A 104 8.63 -0.89 35.52
N PRO A 105 8.18 0.29 35.96
CA PRO A 105 6.78 0.56 36.26
C PRO A 105 5.92 0.53 34.98
N GLY A 106 4.62 0.26 35.13
CA GLY A 106 3.64 0.25 34.04
C GLY A 106 3.63 -1.02 33.17
N ILE A 107 4.49 -2.00 33.47
CA ILE A 107 4.48 -3.31 32.76
C ILE A 107 3.40 -4.22 33.38
N VAL A 108 2.57 -4.83 32.52
CA VAL A 108 1.58 -5.82 32.92
C VAL A 108 2.25 -6.96 33.68
N ARG A 109 1.65 -7.34 34.81
CA ARG A 109 2.11 -8.48 35.63
C ARG A 109 1.26 -9.72 35.32
N THR A 110 1.89 -10.83 34.98
CA THR A 110 1.27 -12.12 34.72
C THR A 110 1.68 -13.14 35.76
N PRO A 111 1.02 -14.30 35.84
CA PRO A 111 1.47 -15.39 36.73
C PRO A 111 2.90 -15.86 36.42
N GLU A 112 3.35 -15.74 35.17
CA GLU A 112 4.69 -16.11 34.70
C GLU A 112 5.72 -15.01 34.97
N GLY A 113 5.33 -13.85 35.51
CA GLY A 113 6.17 -12.70 35.76
C GLY A 113 5.75 -11.46 34.97
N PRO A 114 6.63 -10.44 34.87
CA PRO A 114 6.33 -9.25 34.08
C PRO A 114 6.17 -9.62 32.60
N ALA A 115 5.21 -8.98 31.94
CA ALA A 115 5.01 -9.13 30.49
C ALA A 115 6.15 -8.42 29.73
N ALA A 116 7.35 -8.97 29.85
CA ALA A 116 8.58 -8.50 29.24
C ALA A 116 9.32 -9.69 28.63
N SER A 117 9.63 -9.62 27.33
CA SER A 117 10.35 -10.63 26.58
C SER A 117 11.68 -10.07 26.12
N ALA A 118 12.76 -10.55 26.72
CA ALA A 118 14.12 -10.28 26.25
C ALA A 118 14.42 -11.21 25.07
N GLU A 119 14.71 -10.63 23.90
CA GLU A 119 14.74 -11.36 22.64
C GLU A 119 16.12 -11.33 21.98
N LEU A 120 16.52 -12.47 21.44
CA LEU A 120 17.69 -12.64 20.60
C LEU A 120 17.23 -12.67 19.14
N PHE A 121 17.76 -11.79 18.33
CA PHE A 121 17.43 -11.69 16.90
C PHE A 121 18.66 -12.07 16.07
N VAL A 122 18.54 -13.10 15.25
CA VAL A 122 19.57 -13.56 14.32
C VAL A 122 18.96 -13.78 12.93
N ILE A 123 19.80 -13.66 11.91
CA ILE A 123 19.40 -13.93 10.53
C ILE A 123 20.00 -15.26 10.10
N ILE A 124 19.18 -16.09 9.47
CA ILE A 124 19.58 -17.37 8.88
C ILE A 124 19.23 -17.40 7.40
N ASP A 125 19.93 -18.22 6.64
CA ASP A 125 19.69 -18.42 5.23
C ASP A 125 18.88 -19.69 4.98
N LEU A 126 17.78 -19.57 4.26
CA LEU A 126 16.95 -20.70 3.85
C LEU A 126 16.59 -20.62 2.36
N PRO A 127 16.41 -21.76 1.69
CA PRO A 127 16.00 -21.79 0.29
C PRO A 127 14.55 -21.36 0.13
N LYS A 128 14.29 -20.39 -0.77
CA LYS A 128 12.93 -20.01 -1.18
C LYS A 128 12.24 -21.19 -1.86
N ARG A 129 10.98 -21.41 -1.55
CA ARG A 129 10.16 -22.45 -2.18
C ARG A 129 9.96 -22.22 -3.69
N SER A 130 9.88 -20.94 -4.11
CA SER A 130 9.60 -20.57 -5.49
C SER A 130 10.81 -20.70 -6.44
N THR A 131 12.02 -20.44 -5.96
CA THR A 131 13.22 -20.33 -6.80
C THR A 131 14.36 -21.24 -6.39
N GLY A 132 14.31 -21.83 -5.19
CA GLY A 132 15.43 -22.58 -4.59
C GLY A 132 16.63 -21.74 -4.18
N THR A 133 16.61 -20.41 -4.43
CA THR A 133 17.68 -19.50 -4.02
C THR A 133 17.62 -19.20 -2.54
N SER A 134 18.79 -19.11 -1.87
CA SER A 134 18.87 -18.73 -0.48
C SER A 134 18.41 -17.30 -0.23
N ALA A 135 17.70 -17.09 0.86
CA ALA A 135 17.31 -15.76 1.31
C ALA A 135 17.25 -15.70 2.84
N ASN A 136 17.42 -14.49 3.36
CA ASN A 136 17.51 -14.22 4.79
C ASN A 136 16.15 -14.34 5.47
N VAL A 137 16.10 -15.10 6.57
CA VAL A 137 14.92 -15.30 7.43
C VAL A 137 15.29 -14.94 8.86
N PRO A 138 14.48 -14.16 9.59
CA PRO A 138 14.68 -13.93 11.00
C PRO A 138 14.45 -15.21 11.82
N LEU A 139 15.41 -15.57 12.66
CA LEU A 139 15.26 -16.55 13.72
C LEU A 139 15.33 -15.81 15.05
N ARG A 140 14.25 -15.88 15.79
CA ARG A 140 14.07 -15.15 17.04
C ARG A 140 14.04 -16.08 18.24
N GLY A 141 14.94 -15.86 19.18
CA GLY A 141 14.87 -16.45 20.51
C GLY A 141 14.05 -15.57 21.42
N VAL A 142 12.98 -16.09 21.98
CA VAL A 142 12.03 -15.32 22.79
C VAL A 142 11.97 -15.83 24.22
N GLY A 143 11.55 -14.96 25.13
CA GLY A 143 11.28 -15.32 26.52
C GLY A 143 9.91 -16.00 26.70
N PRO A 144 9.63 -16.57 27.89
CA PRO A 144 8.38 -17.30 28.16
C PRO A 144 7.14 -16.41 28.02
N THR A 145 7.25 -15.11 28.31
CA THR A 145 6.15 -14.14 28.25
C THR A 145 5.91 -13.55 26.85
N ALA A 146 6.70 -13.94 25.82
CA ALA A 146 6.61 -13.37 24.48
C ALA A 146 5.21 -13.48 23.86
N PHE A 147 4.52 -14.59 24.10
CA PHE A 147 3.15 -14.80 23.60
C PHE A 147 2.16 -13.82 24.23
N THR A 148 2.33 -13.50 25.51
CA THR A 148 1.52 -12.49 26.22
C THR A 148 1.84 -11.08 25.75
N VAL A 149 3.12 -10.76 25.53
CA VAL A 149 3.58 -9.46 25.04
C VAL A 149 3.03 -9.16 23.65
N ARG A 150 3.07 -10.15 22.75
CA ARG A 150 2.59 -9.98 21.36
C ARG A 150 1.06 -10.03 21.23
N GLY A 151 0.38 -10.83 22.06
CA GLY A 151 -1.08 -10.85 22.23
C GLY A 151 -1.92 -11.40 21.08
N ASN A 152 -1.42 -11.38 19.85
CA ASN A 152 -2.16 -11.75 18.63
C ASN A 152 -1.61 -12.99 17.93
N LEU A 153 -0.89 -13.85 18.65
CA LEU A 153 -0.31 -15.08 18.12
C LEU A 153 -1.25 -16.26 18.29
N GLU A 154 -1.64 -16.88 17.19
CA GLU A 154 -2.50 -18.05 17.15
C GLU A 154 -1.77 -19.23 16.47
N MET A 155 -1.80 -20.40 17.09
CA MET A 155 -1.26 -21.61 16.47
C MET A 155 -2.25 -22.13 15.43
N VAL A 156 -1.81 -22.24 14.17
CA VAL A 156 -2.59 -22.79 13.05
C VAL A 156 -2.39 -24.29 12.93
N GLN A 157 -1.18 -24.77 13.21
CA GLN A 157 -0.82 -26.19 13.16
C GLN A 157 0.14 -26.51 14.30
N GLY A 158 0.04 -27.73 14.83
CA GLY A 158 0.93 -28.22 15.85
C GLY A 158 0.75 -27.53 17.22
N ARG A 159 1.84 -27.28 17.91
CA ARG A 159 1.86 -26.71 19.26
C ARG A 159 2.96 -25.65 19.41
N ARG A 160 2.93 -24.92 20.50
CA ARG A 160 4.07 -24.07 20.92
C ARG A 160 5.29 -24.93 21.23
N PHE A 161 6.49 -24.36 21.05
CA PHE A 161 7.73 -25.01 21.47
C PHE A 161 7.79 -25.10 22.99
N GLU A 162 8.48 -26.14 23.48
CA GLU A 162 8.78 -26.31 24.90
C GLU A 162 10.11 -25.63 25.25
N LEU A 163 10.13 -24.94 26.40
CA LEU A 163 11.34 -24.28 26.88
C LEU A 163 12.45 -25.27 27.13
N GLY A 164 13.68 -24.89 26.80
CA GLY A 164 14.87 -25.73 26.96
C GLY A 164 15.07 -26.81 25.90
N LYS A 165 14.21 -26.90 24.88
CA LYS A 165 14.33 -27.88 23.80
C LYS A 165 14.73 -27.19 22.47
N ASN A 166 15.40 -27.94 21.60
CA ASN A 166 15.70 -27.51 20.23
C ASN A 166 14.43 -27.60 19.35
N GLU A 167 13.42 -26.87 19.71
CA GLU A 167 12.14 -26.80 19.01
C GLU A 167 11.94 -25.40 18.46
N VAL A 168 11.32 -25.31 17.29
CA VAL A 168 10.94 -24.04 16.65
C VAL A 168 9.48 -24.05 16.25
N ILE A 169 8.87 -22.89 16.25
CA ILE A 169 7.60 -22.62 15.58
C ILE A 169 7.84 -21.64 14.44
N VAL A 170 7.11 -21.76 13.38
CA VAL A 170 7.32 -21.02 12.13
C VAL A 170 6.12 -20.12 11.88
N GLY A 171 6.36 -18.88 11.56
CA GLY A 171 5.32 -17.98 11.10
C GLY A 171 4.73 -18.44 9.76
N ALA A 172 3.42 -18.31 9.59
CA ALA A 172 2.71 -18.78 8.41
C ALA A 172 3.24 -18.18 7.10
N GLY A 173 3.75 -16.94 7.14
CA GLY A 173 4.40 -16.30 6.01
C GLY A 173 5.73 -16.95 5.65
N ALA A 174 6.58 -17.24 6.64
CA ALA A 174 7.84 -17.95 6.45
C ALA A 174 7.61 -19.37 5.92
N ALA A 175 6.65 -20.12 6.47
CA ALA A 175 6.30 -21.47 6.03
C ALA A 175 5.85 -21.52 4.57
N ARG A 176 5.16 -20.49 4.09
CA ARG A 176 4.79 -20.36 2.67
C ARG A 176 5.96 -19.99 1.76
N ALA A 177 6.86 -19.13 2.24
CA ALA A 177 7.92 -18.57 1.42
C ALA A 177 9.13 -19.51 1.28
N PHE A 178 9.45 -20.30 2.31
CA PHE A 178 10.66 -21.10 2.40
C PHE A 178 10.38 -22.60 2.38
N ALA A 179 11.30 -23.36 1.82
CA ALA A 179 11.21 -24.83 1.77
C ALA A 179 11.69 -25.45 3.09
N GLY A 180 11.14 -26.63 3.43
CA GLY A 180 11.56 -27.41 4.58
C GLY A 180 11.02 -26.91 5.93
N LEU A 181 10.01 -26.03 5.94
CA LEU A 181 9.41 -25.45 7.14
C LEU A 181 8.04 -26.06 7.48
N GLU A 182 7.81 -27.32 7.14
CA GLU A 182 6.59 -28.04 7.46
C GLU A 182 6.61 -28.54 8.93
N THR A 183 5.44 -28.54 9.59
CA THR A 183 5.31 -29.12 10.94
C THR A 183 5.72 -30.60 10.97
N GLY A 184 6.55 -30.98 11.92
CA GLY A 184 7.11 -32.34 12.06
C GLY A 184 8.40 -32.57 11.28
N SER A 185 8.87 -31.59 10.48
CA SER A 185 10.16 -31.67 9.81
C SER A 185 11.29 -31.19 10.71
N ARG A 186 12.53 -31.42 10.27
CA ARG A 186 13.75 -30.97 10.94
C ARG A 186 14.52 -30.00 10.07
N ILE A 187 15.01 -28.95 10.69
CA ILE A 187 15.86 -27.96 10.03
C ILE A 187 17.21 -27.89 10.73
N LYS A 188 18.28 -27.89 9.94
CA LYS A 188 19.63 -27.64 10.44
C LYS A 188 19.94 -26.15 10.36
N ILE A 189 20.16 -25.52 11.50
CA ILE A 189 20.54 -24.11 11.61
C ILE A 189 21.84 -24.03 12.42
N GLY A 190 22.91 -23.56 11.77
CA GLY A 190 24.24 -23.56 12.36
C GLY A 190 24.71 -24.99 12.66
N GLN A 191 25.12 -25.24 13.91
CA GLN A 191 25.55 -26.57 14.37
C GLN A 191 24.41 -27.44 14.91
N ASN A 192 23.24 -26.86 15.14
CA ASN A 192 22.12 -27.52 15.79
C ASN A 192 21.05 -27.96 14.78
N THR A 193 20.38 -29.06 15.12
CA THR A 193 19.16 -29.51 14.43
C THR A 193 17.95 -29.14 15.29
N TRP A 194 16.94 -28.59 14.66
CA TRP A 194 15.73 -28.08 15.30
C TRP A 194 14.51 -28.81 14.77
N ASP A 195 13.62 -29.21 15.67
CA ASP A 195 12.34 -29.82 15.32
C ASP A 195 11.28 -28.72 15.11
N ILE A 196 10.61 -28.73 13.98
CA ILE A 196 9.50 -27.79 13.70
C ILE A 196 8.23 -28.35 14.30
N VAL A 197 7.77 -27.76 15.41
CA VAL A 197 6.64 -28.30 16.20
C VAL A 197 5.32 -27.61 15.93
N GLY A 198 5.33 -26.47 15.20
CA GLY A 198 4.08 -25.79 14.86
C GLY A 198 4.26 -24.62 13.92
N ILE A 199 3.11 -24.16 13.39
CA ILE A 199 2.99 -22.97 12.55
C ILE A 199 2.02 -22.01 13.23
N PHE A 200 2.37 -20.72 13.29
CA PHE A 200 1.54 -19.68 13.89
C PHE A 200 1.19 -18.56 12.92
N THR A 201 0.12 -17.84 13.22
CA THR A 201 -0.26 -16.58 12.61
C THR A 201 -0.21 -15.44 13.62
N ALA A 202 -0.06 -14.22 13.13
CA ALA A 202 -0.01 -12.99 13.92
C ALA A 202 -0.82 -11.87 13.24
N GLY A 203 -2.02 -12.20 12.76
CA GLY A 203 -2.91 -11.25 12.09
C GLY A 203 -2.36 -10.63 10.80
N GLY A 204 -1.43 -11.31 10.10
CA GLY A 204 -0.74 -10.78 8.92
C GLY A 204 0.42 -9.83 9.25
N GLY A 205 0.87 -9.82 10.49
CA GLY A 205 1.98 -9.00 10.96
C GLY A 205 3.37 -9.56 10.59
N ILE A 206 4.42 -8.77 10.87
CA ILE A 206 5.81 -9.09 10.53
C ILE A 206 6.29 -10.41 11.19
N ALA A 207 5.77 -10.74 12.38
CA ALA A 207 6.11 -11.97 13.10
C ALA A 207 5.79 -13.24 12.28
N GLU A 208 4.84 -13.18 11.34
CA GLU A 208 4.58 -14.30 10.44
C GLU A 208 5.73 -14.62 9.47
N SER A 209 6.69 -13.71 9.33
CA SER A 209 7.88 -13.90 8.51
C SER A 209 9.06 -14.50 9.27
N GLU A 210 8.90 -14.76 10.57
CA GLU A 210 9.94 -15.16 11.48
C GLU A 210 9.83 -16.65 11.88
N ILE A 211 10.94 -17.20 12.38
CA ILE A 211 11.00 -18.49 13.06
C ILE A 211 11.30 -18.20 14.53
N TRP A 212 10.53 -18.81 15.44
CA TRP A 212 10.66 -18.54 16.87
C TRP A 212 11.10 -19.78 17.65
N THR A 213 11.94 -19.56 18.65
CA THR A 213 12.43 -20.58 19.56
C THR A 213 12.68 -20.00 20.95
N ASP A 214 13.08 -20.83 21.91
CA ASP A 214 13.51 -20.37 23.22
C ASP A 214 14.86 -19.62 23.14
N ALA A 215 14.91 -18.41 23.71
CA ALA A 215 16.12 -17.59 23.77
C ALA A 215 17.25 -18.31 24.53
N ALA A 216 16.92 -19.06 25.60
CA ALA A 216 17.91 -19.78 26.39
C ALA A 216 18.64 -20.89 25.60
N VAL A 217 17.96 -21.47 24.59
CA VAL A 217 18.52 -22.46 23.68
C VAL A 217 19.25 -21.81 22.52
N LEU A 218 18.75 -20.70 22.02
CA LEU A 218 19.34 -20.00 20.89
C LEU A 218 20.64 -19.28 21.24
N GLN A 219 20.74 -18.71 22.44
CA GLN A 219 21.95 -17.98 22.93
C GLN A 219 23.22 -18.76 22.81
N PRO A 220 23.34 -19.99 23.37
CA PRO A 220 24.54 -20.78 23.23
C PRO A 220 24.81 -21.25 21.81
N ALA A 221 23.75 -21.52 21.01
CA ALA A 221 23.89 -21.93 19.62
C ALA A 221 24.59 -20.88 18.75
N TYR A 222 24.48 -19.59 19.12
CA TYR A 222 25.11 -18.46 18.45
C TYR A 222 26.24 -17.79 19.23
N ASN A 223 26.79 -18.47 20.25
CA ASN A 223 27.85 -17.93 21.09
C ASN A 223 27.55 -16.57 21.74
N ARG A 224 26.29 -16.36 22.14
CA ARG A 224 25.81 -15.12 22.79
C ARG A 224 25.17 -15.40 24.16
N PRO A 225 25.93 -15.96 25.15
CA PRO A 225 25.35 -16.54 26.35
C PRO A 225 24.67 -15.58 27.32
N ALA A 226 24.77 -14.27 27.10
CA ALA A 226 24.14 -13.26 27.95
C ALA A 226 23.63 -12.05 27.18
N GLY A 227 23.56 -12.13 25.85
CA GLY A 227 23.15 -11.02 25.00
C GLY A 227 21.74 -11.15 24.47
N PHE A 228 21.04 -10.02 24.44
CA PHE A 228 19.76 -9.84 23.76
C PHE A 228 19.87 -8.64 22.81
N GLN A 229 19.06 -8.59 21.80
CA GLN A 229 18.98 -7.45 20.89
C GLN A 229 17.92 -6.43 21.32
N SER A 230 16.84 -6.91 21.92
CA SER A 230 15.70 -6.08 22.29
C SER A 230 15.00 -6.64 23.53
N VAL A 231 14.26 -5.79 24.21
CA VAL A 231 13.25 -6.21 25.18
C VAL A 231 11.90 -5.65 24.73
N TYR A 232 10.97 -6.55 24.47
CA TYR A 232 9.58 -6.20 24.21
C TYR A 232 8.79 -6.24 25.51
N VAL A 233 7.97 -5.21 25.73
CA VAL A 233 7.15 -5.12 26.93
C VAL A 233 5.71 -4.82 26.56
N ARG A 234 4.78 -5.30 27.38
CA ARG A 234 3.40 -4.91 27.35
C ARG A 234 3.08 -4.04 28.55
N LEU A 235 2.58 -2.85 28.29
CA LEU A 235 2.19 -1.88 29.32
C LEU A 235 0.70 -2.09 29.69
N GLU A 236 0.32 -1.65 30.90
CA GLU A 236 -1.06 -1.72 31.35
C GLU A 236 -1.99 -0.85 30.49
N SER A 237 -1.47 0.29 30.01
CA SER A 237 -2.13 1.13 29.03
C SER A 237 -1.13 1.92 28.17
N GLU A 238 -1.60 2.50 27.06
CA GLU A 238 -0.78 3.40 26.24
C GLU A 238 -0.30 4.65 27.04
N ALA A 239 -1.08 5.10 28.02
CA ALA A 239 -0.75 6.27 28.85
C ALA A 239 0.48 6.02 29.74
N ASP A 240 0.76 4.77 30.12
CA ASP A 240 1.88 4.40 30.97
C ASP A 240 3.23 4.48 30.26
N PHE A 241 3.22 4.61 28.91
CA PHE A 241 4.46 4.66 28.12
C PHE A 241 5.41 5.80 28.58
N THR A 242 4.88 6.98 28.91
CA THR A 242 5.73 8.11 29.33
C THR A 242 6.40 7.81 30.67
N ALA A 243 5.66 7.33 31.66
CA ALA A 243 6.21 6.95 32.96
C ALA A 243 7.24 5.81 32.84
N PHE A 244 6.94 4.80 32.03
CA PHE A 244 7.85 3.70 31.71
C PHE A 244 9.16 4.21 31.09
N LYS A 245 9.07 5.04 30.05
CA LYS A 245 10.21 5.62 29.37
C LYS A 245 11.06 6.47 30.32
N ASP A 246 10.43 7.35 31.11
CA ASP A 246 11.13 8.27 32.02
C ASP A 246 11.85 7.48 33.12
N ALA A 247 11.22 6.44 33.68
CA ALA A 247 11.83 5.58 34.68
C ALA A 247 13.11 4.88 34.14
N LEU A 248 13.07 4.43 32.91
CA LEU A 248 14.21 3.75 32.27
C LEU A 248 15.32 4.73 31.86
N THR A 249 14.96 5.89 31.29
CA THR A 249 15.94 6.88 30.81
C THR A 249 16.63 7.64 31.94
N SER A 250 15.98 7.77 33.10
CA SER A 250 16.59 8.35 34.30
C SER A 250 17.56 7.42 35.05
N ASN A 251 17.56 6.12 34.71
CA ASN A 251 18.46 5.16 35.34
C ASN A 251 19.87 5.23 34.70
N PRO A 252 20.91 5.65 35.45
CA PRO A 252 22.26 5.84 34.92
C PRO A 252 22.95 4.52 34.50
N GLN A 253 22.43 3.37 34.91
CA GLN A 253 22.92 2.05 34.53
C GLN A 253 22.48 1.61 33.15
N LEU A 254 21.46 2.30 32.59
CA LEU A 254 20.86 1.93 31.32
C LEU A 254 21.25 2.93 30.22
N LYS A 255 21.78 2.41 29.13
CA LYS A 255 22.03 3.18 27.89
C LYS A 255 21.09 2.70 26.81
N ILE A 256 19.83 3.07 26.93
CA ILE A 256 18.75 2.52 26.11
C ILE A 256 17.94 3.60 25.41
N LYS A 257 17.27 3.20 24.34
CA LYS A 257 16.23 3.93 23.61
C LYS A 257 14.92 3.14 23.76
N THR A 258 13.87 3.81 24.21
CA THR A 258 12.51 3.25 24.29
C THR A 258 11.64 3.84 23.22
N ALA A 259 10.87 3.03 22.52
CA ALA A 259 9.89 3.47 21.54
C ALA A 259 8.58 2.68 21.70
N LYS A 260 7.45 3.30 21.39
CA LYS A 260 6.22 2.53 21.17
C LYS A 260 6.45 1.56 20.01
N LEU A 261 5.93 0.35 20.14
CA LEU A 261 6.12 -0.68 19.11
C LEU A 261 5.52 -0.27 17.76
N SER A 262 4.38 0.42 17.79
CA SER A 262 3.74 0.99 16.60
C SER A 262 4.61 2.05 15.89
N GLU A 263 5.27 2.93 16.66
CA GLU A 263 6.18 3.95 16.12
C GLU A 263 7.44 3.33 15.54
N HIS A 264 8.04 2.35 16.24
CA HIS A 264 9.22 1.64 15.77
C HIS A 264 8.96 0.96 14.42
N TYR A 265 7.86 0.23 14.28
CA TYR A 265 7.51 -0.41 13.00
C TYR A 265 7.09 0.61 11.92
N ALA A 266 6.47 1.73 12.29
CA ALA A 266 6.17 2.80 11.36
C ALA A 266 7.46 3.43 10.79
N GLU A 267 8.46 3.70 11.64
CA GLU A 267 9.78 4.18 11.19
C GLU A 267 10.46 3.17 10.26
N GLN A 268 10.49 1.88 10.64
CA GLN A 268 11.06 0.82 9.79
C GLN A 268 10.36 0.70 8.44
N SER A 269 9.03 0.86 8.41
CA SER A 269 8.26 0.76 7.17
C SER A 269 8.43 1.96 6.25
N SER A 270 8.77 3.13 6.78
CA SER A 270 8.75 4.40 6.05
C SER A 270 9.71 4.42 4.87
N LEU A 271 10.95 3.97 5.05
CA LEU A 271 11.97 3.91 3.99
C LEU A 271 11.55 2.98 2.86
N THR A 272 11.18 1.74 3.19
CA THR A 272 10.78 0.73 2.20
C THR A 272 9.49 1.15 1.47
N SER A 273 8.49 1.63 2.21
CA SER A 273 7.23 2.10 1.62
C SER A 273 7.44 3.33 0.73
N SER A 274 8.27 4.28 1.15
CA SER A 274 8.58 5.48 0.35
C SER A 274 9.31 5.12 -0.93
N PHE A 275 10.26 4.19 -0.87
CA PHE A 275 10.98 3.71 -2.05
C PHE A 275 10.03 3.01 -3.05
N ILE A 276 9.19 2.08 -2.57
CA ILE A 276 8.19 1.39 -3.40
C ILE A 276 7.22 2.40 -4.02
N THR A 277 6.70 3.32 -3.20
CA THR A 277 5.77 4.36 -3.66
C THR A 277 6.43 5.28 -4.68
N GLY A 278 7.68 5.70 -4.46
CA GLY A 278 8.42 6.58 -5.37
C GLY A 278 8.61 5.96 -6.75
N ILE A 279 9.07 4.70 -6.81
CA ILE A 279 9.20 3.96 -8.08
C ILE A 279 7.82 3.80 -8.73
N GLY A 280 6.80 3.45 -7.95
CA GLY A 280 5.45 3.27 -8.45
C GLY A 280 4.86 4.54 -9.05
N ILE A 281 5.02 5.68 -8.40
CA ILE A 281 4.59 6.98 -8.92
C ILE A 281 5.36 7.30 -10.21
N PHE A 282 6.67 7.07 -10.26
CA PHE A 282 7.45 7.29 -11.46
C PHE A 282 6.93 6.46 -12.65
N ILE A 283 6.71 5.17 -12.46
CA ILE A 283 6.14 4.29 -13.49
C ILE A 283 4.74 4.76 -13.90
N ALA A 284 3.88 5.08 -12.91
CA ALA A 284 2.52 5.55 -13.16
C ALA A 284 2.49 6.87 -13.95
N VAL A 285 3.40 7.80 -13.66
CA VAL A 285 3.53 9.06 -14.42
C VAL A 285 3.94 8.78 -15.86
N MET A 286 4.92 7.92 -16.09
CA MET A 286 5.34 7.54 -17.45
C MET A 286 4.20 6.89 -18.24
N MET A 287 3.45 5.98 -17.61
CA MET A 287 2.27 5.35 -18.22
C MET A 287 1.14 6.36 -18.45
N ALA A 288 0.94 7.31 -17.53
CA ALA A 288 -0.06 8.37 -17.65
C ALA A 288 0.19 9.26 -18.87
N PHE A 289 1.44 9.58 -19.19
CA PHE A 289 1.78 10.27 -20.44
C PHE A 289 1.37 9.45 -21.66
N GLY A 290 1.68 8.14 -21.69
CA GLY A 290 1.27 7.26 -22.77
C GLY A 290 -0.26 7.20 -22.96
N ALA A 291 -1.00 7.05 -21.84
CA ALA A 291 -2.45 7.03 -21.84
C ALA A 291 -3.04 8.40 -22.25
N LEU A 292 -2.42 9.52 -21.82
CA LEU A 292 -2.83 10.86 -22.20
C LEU A 292 -2.67 11.08 -23.71
N PHE A 293 -1.55 10.71 -24.31
CA PHE A 293 -1.36 10.78 -25.77
C PHE A 293 -2.35 9.90 -26.52
N GLY A 294 -2.61 8.68 -26.01
CA GLY A 294 -3.64 7.80 -26.56
C GLY A 294 -5.04 8.42 -26.50
N ALA A 295 -5.42 8.98 -25.35
CA ALA A 295 -6.69 9.67 -25.16
C ALA A 295 -6.82 10.91 -26.06
N LEU A 296 -5.77 11.75 -26.15
CA LEU A 296 -5.72 12.90 -27.05
C LEU A 296 -5.95 12.48 -28.51
N ASN A 297 -5.21 11.48 -28.99
CA ASN A 297 -5.34 11.00 -30.37
C ASN A 297 -6.77 10.46 -30.66
N THR A 298 -7.31 9.69 -29.74
CA THR A 298 -8.68 9.16 -29.82
C THR A 298 -9.72 10.28 -29.83
N MET A 299 -9.59 11.26 -28.93
CA MET A 299 -10.54 12.37 -28.86
C MET A 299 -10.41 13.33 -30.05
N TYR A 300 -9.22 13.55 -30.60
CA TYR A 300 -9.06 14.30 -31.85
C TYR A 300 -9.71 13.58 -33.02
N SER A 301 -9.57 12.28 -33.13
CA SER A 301 -10.22 11.46 -34.16
C SER A 301 -11.76 11.51 -34.00
N ALA A 302 -12.25 11.43 -32.74
CA ALA A 302 -13.68 11.52 -32.43
C ALA A 302 -14.27 12.88 -32.81
N VAL A 303 -13.57 13.98 -32.51
CA VAL A 303 -13.99 15.35 -32.91
C VAL A 303 -13.94 15.51 -34.42
N SER A 304 -12.91 15.02 -35.08
CA SER A 304 -12.77 15.10 -36.54
C SER A 304 -13.90 14.35 -37.26
N ALA A 305 -14.28 13.17 -36.80
CA ALA A 305 -15.40 12.41 -37.37
C ALA A 305 -16.77 13.10 -37.24
N ARG A 306 -16.90 14.09 -36.33
CA ARG A 306 -18.14 14.84 -36.06
C ARG A 306 -18.06 16.30 -36.45
N THR A 307 -17.07 16.68 -37.22
CA THR A 307 -16.87 18.09 -37.63
C THR A 307 -18.13 18.73 -38.14
N ARG A 308 -18.88 18.04 -39.00
CA ARG A 308 -20.13 18.52 -39.59
C ARG A 308 -21.27 18.64 -38.57
N GLU A 309 -21.44 17.68 -37.68
CA GLU A 309 -22.43 17.72 -36.61
C GLU A 309 -22.19 18.92 -35.67
N ILE A 310 -20.94 19.12 -35.26
CA ILE A 310 -20.52 20.23 -34.41
C ILE A 310 -20.76 21.57 -35.12
N ALA A 311 -20.44 21.67 -36.41
CA ALA A 311 -20.68 22.87 -37.22
C ALA A 311 -22.18 23.17 -37.34
N THR A 312 -23.03 22.15 -37.55
CA THR A 312 -24.48 22.28 -37.58
C THR A 312 -25.07 22.78 -36.26
N LEU A 313 -24.63 22.19 -35.12
CA LEU A 313 -25.04 22.66 -33.79
C LEU A 313 -24.68 24.14 -33.58
N ARG A 314 -23.45 24.53 -33.99
CA ARG A 314 -23.01 25.92 -33.87
C ARG A 314 -23.78 26.87 -34.81
N ALA A 315 -24.12 26.43 -36.02
CA ALA A 315 -24.95 27.19 -36.95
C ALA A 315 -26.38 27.39 -36.44
N LEU A 316 -26.91 26.44 -35.66
CA LEU A 316 -28.21 26.53 -34.95
C LEU A 316 -28.17 27.44 -33.70
N GLY A 317 -26.99 28.03 -33.37
CA GLY A 317 -26.84 28.98 -32.26
C GLY A 317 -26.29 28.39 -30.94
N PHE A 318 -25.91 27.11 -30.91
CA PHE A 318 -25.23 26.57 -29.75
C PHE A 318 -23.83 27.21 -29.58
N GLY A 319 -23.56 27.74 -28.40
CA GLY A 319 -22.27 28.37 -28.09
C GLY A 319 -21.09 27.37 -27.99
N ALA A 320 -19.90 27.92 -27.76
CA ALA A 320 -18.69 27.12 -27.57
C ALA A 320 -18.75 26.26 -26.29
N ALA A 321 -19.36 26.77 -25.23
CA ALA A 321 -19.40 26.06 -23.92
C ALA A 321 -20.18 24.72 -23.97
N PRO A 322 -21.34 24.58 -24.59
CA PRO A 322 -22.00 23.28 -24.79
C PRO A 322 -21.16 22.28 -25.58
N VAL A 323 -20.43 22.72 -26.60
CA VAL A 323 -19.54 21.85 -27.39
C VAL A 323 -18.37 21.35 -26.53
N ILE A 324 -17.68 22.26 -25.82
CA ILE A 324 -16.58 21.89 -24.90
C ILE A 324 -17.08 20.93 -23.82
N GLY A 325 -18.21 21.28 -23.18
CA GLY A 325 -18.77 20.46 -22.09
C GLY A 325 -19.17 19.05 -22.55
N SER A 326 -19.73 18.91 -23.76
CA SER A 326 -20.11 17.60 -24.29
C SER A 326 -18.88 16.70 -24.59
N VAL A 327 -17.80 17.25 -25.15
CA VAL A 327 -16.56 16.50 -25.41
C VAL A 327 -15.86 16.12 -24.11
N LEU A 328 -15.79 17.04 -23.13
CA LEU A 328 -15.24 16.75 -21.79
C LEU A 328 -16.07 15.70 -21.06
N MET A 329 -17.39 15.74 -21.17
CA MET A 329 -18.24 14.72 -20.55
C MET A 329 -18.01 13.34 -21.18
N GLU A 330 -17.85 13.25 -22.49
CA GLU A 330 -17.53 12.01 -23.20
C GLU A 330 -16.18 11.45 -22.74
N SER A 331 -15.14 12.28 -22.70
CA SER A 331 -13.81 11.85 -22.23
C SER A 331 -13.81 11.46 -20.76
N LEU A 332 -14.56 12.16 -19.91
CA LEU A 332 -14.72 11.82 -18.50
C LEU A 332 -15.43 10.47 -18.31
N VAL A 333 -16.50 10.22 -19.05
CA VAL A 333 -17.22 8.92 -18.99
C VAL A 333 -16.31 7.77 -19.40
N LEU A 334 -15.57 7.91 -20.52
CA LEU A 334 -14.60 6.90 -20.95
C LEU A 334 -13.49 6.67 -19.92
N ALA A 335 -13.01 7.76 -19.31
CA ALA A 335 -11.98 7.67 -18.27
C ALA A 335 -12.50 7.01 -16.99
N LEU A 336 -13.71 7.31 -16.57
CA LEU A 336 -14.33 6.68 -15.40
C LEU A 336 -14.61 5.18 -15.65
N LEU A 337 -15.06 4.81 -16.85
CA LEU A 337 -15.26 3.40 -17.22
C LEU A 337 -13.90 2.66 -17.26
N GLY A 338 -12.90 3.25 -17.92
CA GLY A 338 -11.55 2.70 -17.92
C GLY A 338 -10.95 2.61 -16.52
N GLY A 339 -11.10 3.66 -15.71
CA GLY A 339 -10.65 3.71 -14.32
C GLY A 339 -11.32 2.66 -13.44
N ALA A 340 -12.64 2.52 -13.53
CA ALA A 340 -13.39 1.50 -12.79
C ALA A 340 -12.98 0.09 -13.19
N PHE A 341 -12.78 -0.15 -14.49
CA PHE A 341 -12.30 -1.44 -14.99
C PHE A 341 -10.87 -1.75 -14.55
N GLY A 342 -9.96 -0.76 -14.62
CA GLY A 342 -8.59 -0.91 -14.11
C GLY A 342 -8.54 -1.14 -12.60
N ALA A 343 -9.38 -0.43 -11.84
CA ALA A 343 -9.52 -0.62 -10.39
C ALA A 343 -10.07 -2.01 -10.04
N ALA A 344 -11.04 -2.50 -10.81
CA ALA A 344 -11.58 -3.86 -10.63
C ALA A 344 -10.53 -4.94 -10.92
N ILE A 345 -9.77 -4.78 -12.02
CA ILE A 345 -8.64 -5.68 -12.33
C ILE A 345 -7.62 -5.66 -11.18
N ALA A 346 -7.24 -4.48 -10.70
CA ALA A 346 -6.27 -4.36 -9.62
C ALA A 346 -6.76 -5.03 -8.34
N TRP A 347 -8.02 -4.85 -7.98
CA TRP A 347 -8.61 -5.49 -6.82
C TRP A 347 -8.63 -7.02 -6.95
N LEU A 348 -9.10 -7.54 -8.09
CA LEU A 348 -9.17 -9.00 -8.30
C LEU A 348 -7.79 -9.67 -8.39
N ALA A 349 -6.80 -8.98 -8.97
CA ALA A 349 -5.48 -9.56 -9.19
C ALA A 349 -4.54 -9.40 -7.99
N PHE A 350 -4.67 -8.33 -7.23
CA PHE A 350 -3.67 -7.96 -6.22
C PHE A 350 -4.19 -8.03 -4.79
N ASP A 351 -5.50 -7.89 -4.50
CA ASP A 351 -5.96 -7.91 -3.11
C ASP A 351 -5.73 -9.28 -2.47
N GLY A 352 -5.06 -9.28 -1.32
CA GLY A 352 -4.68 -10.51 -0.62
C GLY A 352 -3.52 -11.30 -1.25
N TYR A 353 -2.97 -10.86 -2.40
CA TYR A 353 -1.81 -11.54 -3.00
C TYR A 353 -0.61 -11.51 -2.06
N GLN A 354 -0.05 -12.69 -1.78
CA GLN A 354 1.09 -12.82 -0.88
C GLN A 354 2.39 -12.55 -1.61
N ALA A 355 3.19 -11.65 -1.10
CA ALA A 355 4.52 -11.36 -1.61
C ALA A 355 5.53 -11.26 -0.47
N ALA A 356 6.80 -11.32 -0.83
CA ALA A 356 7.90 -11.08 0.10
C ALA A 356 8.78 -9.97 -0.46
N THR A 357 9.17 -9.03 0.41
CA THR A 357 10.17 -8.02 0.09
C THR A 357 11.25 -8.00 1.17
N MET A 358 12.39 -7.42 0.84
CA MET A 358 13.48 -7.26 1.80
C MET A 358 13.22 -6.03 2.68
N ASN A 359 13.31 -6.21 3.98
CA ASN A 359 13.39 -5.10 4.92
C ASN A 359 14.83 -4.56 4.88
N PHE A 360 15.02 -3.32 4.50
CA PHE A 360 16.35 -2.71 4.36
C PHE A 360 17.07 -2.47 5.69
N GLN A 361 16.37 -2.46 6.81
CA GLN A 361 16.99 -2.28 8.13
C GLN A 361 17.48 -3.60 8.74
N THR A 362 16.78 -4.69 8.51
CA THR A 362 17.10 -6.02 9.05
C THR A 362 17.69 -6.96 8.02
N PHE A 363 17.71 -6.56 6.74
CA PHE A 363 18.16 -7.38 5.60
C PHE A 363 17.46 -8.74 5.51
N SER A 364 16.26 -8.84 6.08
CA SER A 364 15.46 -10.07 6.10
C SER A 364 14.26 -9.98 5.17
N GLN A 365 13.76 -11.14 4.75
CA GLN A 365 12.53 -11.22 3.98
C GLN A 365 11.33 -10.98 4.89
N VAL A 366 10.46 -10.07 4.49
CA VAL A 366 9.16 -9.83 5.12
C VAL A 366 8.09 -10.25 4.13
N THR A 367 7.28 -11.23 4.52
CA THR A 367 6.11 -11.66 3.76
C THR A 367 4.89 -10.86 4.19
N PHE A 368 4.09 -10.42 3.24
CA PHE A 368 2.88 -9.64 3.51
C PHE A 368 1.86 -9.84 2.39
N ALA A 369 0.60 -9.59 2.69
CA ALA A 369 -0.45 -9.55 1.69
C ALA A 369 -0.58 -8.14 1.12
N PHE A 370 -0.75 -8.00 -0.19
CA PHE A 370 -1.11 -6.72 -0.80
C PHE A 370 -2.45 -6.26 -0.27
N ALA A 371 -2.61 -4.98 -0.04
CA ALA A 371 -3.84 -4.41 0.50
C ALA A 371 -4.41 -3.36 -0.47
N VAL A 372 -5.45 -3.74 -1.20
CA VAL A 372 -6.21 -2.81 -2.05
C VAL A 372 -7.31 -2.18 -1.22
N THR A 373 -7.02 -1.02 -0.64
CA THR A 373 -7.98 -0.32 0.23
C THR A 373 -9.01 0.48 -0.57
N PRO A 374 -10.22 0.72 -0.05
CA PRO A 374 -11.20 1.61 -0.68
C PRO A 374 -10.64 3.00 -0.99
N ALA A 375 -9.77 3.53 -0.13
CA ALA A 375 -9.11 4.81 -0.35
C ALA A 375 -8.24 4.80 -1.61
N LEU A 376 -7.49 3.72 -1.85
CA LEU A 376 -6.69 3.56 -3.07
C LEU A 376 -7.55 3.48 -4.32
N LEU A 377 -8.69 2.78 -4.27
CA LEU A 377 -9.62 2.69 -5.40
C LEU A 377 -10.22 4.06 -5.73
N ILE A 378 -10.61 4.84 -4.72
CA ILE A 378 -11.10 6.21 -4.91
C ILE A 378 -10.02 7.10 -5.53
N GLN A 379 -8.80 7.07 -5.00
CA GLN A 379 -7.67 7.82 -5.56
C GLN A 379 -7.42 7.46 -7.03
N ALA A 380 -7.45 6.18 -7.36
CA ALA A 380 -7.25 5.69 -8.71
C ALA A 380 -8.33 6.19 -9.68
N ILE A 381 -9.60 6.21 -9.27
CA ILE A 381 -10.72 6.74 -10.06
C ILE A 381 -10.60 8.26 -10.23
N LEU A 382 -10.18 9.00 -9.19
CA LEU A 382 -9.93 10.44 -9.29
C LEU A 382 -8.79 10.76 -10.28
N ILE A 383 -7.71 9.97 -10.28
CA ILE A 383 -6.62 10.11 -11.24
C ILE A 383 -7.11 9.81 -12.65
N ALA A 384 -7.92 8.75 -12.84
CA ALA A 384 -8.52 8.44 -14.12
C ALA A 384 -9.39 9.61 -14.63
N ALA A 385 -10.23 10.18 -13.77
CA ALA A 385 -11.05 11.35 -14.11
C ALA A 385 -10.18 12.55 -14.54
N GLY A 386 -9.08 12.81 -13.80
CA GLY A 386 -8.12 13.86 -14.15
C GLY A 386 -7.48 13.63 -15.52
N LEU A 387 -7.04 12.41 -15.82
CA LEU A 387 -6.48 12.05 -17.13
C LEU A 387 -7.51 12.22 -18.25
N GLY A 388 -8.76 11.82 -18.02
CA GLY A 388 -9.86 12.01 -18.97
C GLY A 388 -10.13 13.48 -19.25
N LEU A 389 -10.19 14.32 -18.23
CA LEU A 389 -10.41 15.77 -18.39
C LEU A 389 -9.26 16.44 -19.16
N ILE A 390 -8.01 16.12 -18.81
CA ILE A 390 -6.82 16.67 -19.49
C ILE A 390 -6.78 16.17 -20.94
N GLY A 391 -7.01 14.89 -21.19
CA GLY A 391 -7.03 14.28 -22.52
C GLY A 391 -8.17 14.79 -23.42
N GLY A 392 -9.31 15.15 -22.81
CA GLY A 392 -10.45 15.74 -23.54
C GLY A 392 -10.35 17.24 -23.79
N LEU A 393 -9.58 17.98 -22.98
CA LEU A 393 -9.58 19.46 -22.97
C LEU A 393 -9.11 20.08 -24.30
N PHE A 394 -7.96 19.66 -24.80
CA PHE A 394 -7.40 20.20 -26.04
C PHE A 394 -8.28 19.90 -27.27
N PRO A 395 -8.76 18.65 -27.48
CA PRO A 395 -9.72 18.33 -28.53
C PRO A 395 -11.04 19.12 -28.41
N ALA A 396 -11.55 19.31 -27.18
CA ALA A 396 -12.77 20.08 -26.93
C ALA A 396 -12.62 21.56 -27.33
N ILE A 397 -11.50 22.19 -26.97
CA ILE A 397 -11.21 23.58 -27.35
C ILE A 397 -11.07 23.69 -28.86
N ARG A 398 -10.41 22.74 -29.54
CA ARG A 398 -10.29 22.71 -30.99
C ARG A 398 -11.66 22.59 -31.65
N ALA A 399 -12.52 21.69 -31.17
CA ALA A 399 -13.92 21.53 -31.65
C ALA A 399 -14.70 22.85 -31.57
N ALA A 400 -14.59 23.55 -30.44
CA ALA A 400 -15.28 24.82 -30.23
C ALA A 400 -14.77 25.97 -31.08
N ARG A 401 -13.54 25.94 -31.55
CA ARG A 401 -12.87 27.00 -32.33
C ARG A 401 -12.93 26.75 -33.85
N MET A 402 -13.51 25.63 -34.31
CA MET A 402 -13.61 25.34 -35.75
C MET A 402 -14.46 26.40 -36.51
N PRO A 403 -13.98 26.86 -37.66
CA PRO A 403 -14.77 27.78 -38.52
C PRO A 403 -15.99 27.04 -39.11
N ILE A 404 -17.18 27.58 -38.88
CA ILE A 404 -18.45 26.93 -39.29
C ILE A 404 -18.54 26.77 -40.82
N ALA A 405 -18.09 27.79 -41.56
CA ALA A 405 -18.21 27.81 -43.03
C ALA A 405 -17.32 26.77 -43.71
N SER A 406 -16.10 26.52 -43.23
CA SER A 406 -15.21 25.49 -43.78
C SER A 406 -15.69 24.07 -43.38
N ALA A 407 -16.12 23.90 -42.14
CA ALA A 407 -16.57 22.61 -41.60
C ALA A 407 -17.87 22.08 -42.28
N LEU A 408 -18.66 22.94 -42.88
CA LEU A 408 -19.84 22.58 -43.68
C LEU A 408 -19.54 22.36 -45.17
N ARG A 409 -18.36 22.80 -45.64
CA ARG A 409 -17.94 22.66 -47.07
C ARG A 409 -17.11 21.40 -47.34
N ASP A 410 -16.42 20.89 -46.35
CA ASP A 410 -15.60 19.69 -46.51
C ASP A 410 -16.53 18.47 -46.68
N THR A 411 -16.67 18.07 -47.96
CA THR A 411 -17.41 16.89 -48.43
C THR A 411 -16.51 15.68 -48.48
#